data_ed40b72a82eb551d884ddce3c2a59767
#
_entry.id   ed40b72a82eb551d884ddce3c2a59767
#
_cell.length_a   1.000
_cell.length_b   1.000
_cell.length_c   1.000
_cell.angle_alpha   90.00
_cell.angle_beta   90.00
_cell.angle_gamma   90.00
#
_symmetry.space_group_name_H-M   'P 1'
#
loop_
_entity.id
_entity.type
_entity.pdbx_description
1 polymer ?
#
loop_
_entity_poly.entity_id
_entity_poly.type
_entity_poly.pdbx_seq_one_letter_code
_entity_poly.pdbx_strand_id
1 'polypeptide(L)'
;LLEQCGEKGERALREGTRRFGRDRAEALRARHLDANVKINMHSLFAVGADLPPDPRFKRELQELNPQERVSHTLYCPMAALWKEYGVMEIGRIYCEEFHRACYGHYAFGYTKVNLAKTQTQPEDEYCAFNVVLRPETLPEELRAVCFEEYDPEYSGPVKQLAQAQGKSGFGTLFIKLYFHIAQAAEDILGDMGRSAVCKGLEDMAEECADRLLCAAREQGKEMSLDFIEANYPLRMD
;
A
#
# COMPACT_ATOMS: atom_id res chain seq x y z
N LEU A 1 -15.00 -10.82 -6.02
CA LEU A 1 -15.16 -11.43 -4.68
C LEU A 1 -16.42 -10.94 -3.97
N LEU A 2 -16.64 -9.64 -3.83
CA LEU A 2 -17.82 -9.12 -3.12
C LEU A 2 -19.12 -9.56 -3.81
N GLU A 3 -19.25 -9.32 -5.09
CA GLU A 3 -20.43 -9.67 -5.89
C GLU A 3 -20.75 -11.15 -5.92
N GLN A 4 -19.70 -12.00 -6.05
CA GLN A 4 -19.87 -13.44 -6.23
C GLN A 4 -19.94 -14.22 -4.91
N CYS A 5 -19.31 -13.72 -3.85
CA CYS A 5 -19.11 -14.45 -2.60
C CYS A 5 -19.67 -13.73 -1.35
N GLY A 6 -20.25 -12.53 -1.51
CA GLY A 6 -20.87 -11.74 -0.44
C GLY A 6 -19.93 -11.54 0.77
N GLU A 7 -20.45 -11.72 1.98
CA GLU A 7 -19.69 -11.51 3.24
C GLU A 7 -18.40 -12.36 3.35
N LYS A 8 -18.40 -13.58 2.82
CA LYS A 8 -17.18 -14.40 2.81
C LYS A 8 -16.13 -13.83 1.87
N GLY A 9 -16.57 -13.25 0.74
CA GLY A 9 -15.71 -12.53 -0.20
C GLY A 9 -15.12 -11.27 0.42
N GLU A 10 -15.90 -10.52 1.19
CA GLU A 10 -15.41 -9.37 1.95
C GLU A 10 -14.35 -9.79 2.99
N ARG A 11 -14.60 -10.87 3.73
CA ARG A 11 -13.61 -11.41 4.68
C ARG A 11 -12.30 -11.78 4.00
N ALA A 12 -12.35 -12.40 2.81
CA ALA A 12 -11.17 -12.74 2.03
C ALA A 12 -10.42 -11.49 1.56
N LEU A 13 -11.12 -10.48 1.05
CA LEU A 13 -10.55 -9.21 0.63
C LEU A 13 -9.86 -8.47 1.80
N ARG A 14 -10.53 -8.41 2.96
CA ARG A 14 -9.96 -7.82 4.19
C ARG A 14 -8.70 -8.56 4.65
N GLU A 15 -8.76 -9.90 4.71
CA GLU A 15 -7.60 -10.69 5.14
C GLU A 15 -6.44 -10.60 4.16
N GLY A 16 -6.68 -10.66 2.85
CA GLY A 16 -5.64 -10.46 1.84
C GLY A 16 -4.98 -9.08 1.95
N THR A 17 -5.77 -8.04 2.15
CA THR A 17 -5.26 -6.68 2.36
C THR A 17 -4.43 -6.55 3.64
N ARG A 18 -4.82 -7.21 4.73
CA ARG A 18 -4.03 -7.29 5.97
C ARG A 18 -2.71 -8.02 5.77
N ARG A 19 -2.72 -9.18 5.08
CA ARG A 19 -1.49 -9.94 4.75
C ARG A 19 -0.52 -9.09 3.94
N PHE A 20 -1.02 -8.42 2.92
CA PHE A 20 -0.23 -7.50 2.11
C PHE A 20 0.37 -6.36 2.96
N GLY A 21 -0.41 -5.75 3.84
CA GLY A 21 0.09 -4.70 4.75
C GLY A 21 1.20 -5.20 5.67
N ARG A 22 1.06 -6.41 6.23
CA ARG A 22 2.09 -7.04 7.08
C ARG A 22 3.37 -7.37 6.29
N ASP A 23 3.23 -8.02 5.12
CA ASP A 23 4.37 -8.34 4.25
C ASP A 23 5.20 -7.09 3.93
N ARG A 24 4.52 -6.02 3.57
CA ARG A 24 5.17 -4.74 3.27
C ARG A 24 5.88 -4.13 4.48
N ALA A 25 5.25 -4.17 5.65
CA ALA A 25 5.83 -3.69 6.90
C ALA A 25 7.09 -4.47 7.29
N GLU A 26 7.03 -5.80 7.19
CA GLU A 26 8.15 -6.70 7.50
C GLU A 26 9.33 -6.49 6.55
N ALA A 27 9.05 -6.38 5.25
CA ALA A 27 10.07 -6.10 4.26
C ALA A 27 10.78 -4.76 4.48
N LEU A 28 10.01 -3.70 4.84
CA LEU A 28 10.59 -2.39 5.16
C LEU A 28 11.39 -2.44 6.46
N ARG A 29 10.84 -3.06 7.50
CA ARG A 29 11.53 -3.22 8.79
C ARG A 29 12.85 -3.99 8.63
N ALA A 30 12.85 -5.10 7.89
CA ALA A 30 14.06 -5.88 7.63
C ALA A 30 15.14 -5.02 6.98
N ARG A 31 14.81 -4.26 5.95
CA ARG A 31 15.77 -3.33 5.30
C ARG A 31 16.30 -2.26 6.25
N HIS A 32 15.46 -1.73 7.13
CA HIS A 32 15.89 -0.74 8.12
C HIS A 32 16.84 -1.36 9.14
N LEU A 33 16.54 -2.55 9.64
CA LEU A 33 17.42 -3.29 10.58
C LEU A 33 18.75 -3.64 9.94
N ASP A 34 18.76 -4.15 8.72
CA ASP A 34 19.98 -4.48 7.97
C ASP A 34 20.86 -3.23 7.72
N ALA A 35 20.25 -2.07 7.61
CA ALA A 35 20.91 -0.78 7.46
C ALA A 35 21.21 -0.08 8.80
N ASN A 36 20.96 -0.75 9.93
CA ASN A 36 21.11 -0.19 11.28
C ASN A 36 20.28 1.09 11.54
N VAL A 37 19.13 1.23 10.87
CA VAL A 37 18.16 2.31 11.08
C VAL A 37 17.20 1.92 12.20
N LYS A 38 16.95 2.82 13.13
CA LYS A 38 16.02 2.58 14.24
C LYS A 38 14.58 2.44 13.74
N ILE A 39 13.81 1.57 14.38
CA ILE A 39 12.44 1.22 13.98
C ILE A 39 11.42 2.11 14.71
N ASN A 40 11.21 3.30 14.20
CA ASN A 40 10.32 4.29 14.81
C ASN A 40 9.48 5.04 13.76
N MET A 41 8.65 5.99 14.20
CA MET A 41 7.73 6.67 13.28
C MET A 41 8.47 7.60 12.31
N HIS A 42 9.55 8.26 12.75
CA HIS A 42 10.34 9.05 11.81
C HIS A 42 10.95 8.16 10.71
N SER A 43 11.56 7.05 11.08
CA SER A 43 12.15 6.13 10.11
C SER A 43 11.12 5.55 9.13
N LEU A 44 9.95 5.17 9.63
CA LEU A 44 8.87 4.64 8.79
C LEU A 44 8.48 5.60 7.65
N PHE A 45 8.43 6.91 7.94
CA PHE A 45 7.86 7.88 6.99
C PHE A 45 8.90 8.76 6.28
N ALA A 46 10.10 8.90 6.83
CA ALA A 46 11.15 9.75 6.26
C ALA A 46 12.30 8.98 5.62
N VAL A 47 12.52 7.71 6.02
CA VAL A 47 13.67 6.93 5.58
C VAL A 47 13.24 5.82 4.62
N GLY A 48 13.67 5.92 3.36
CA GLY A 48 13.63 4.81 2.40
C GLY A 48 12.25 4.24 2.07
N ALA A 49 11.33 5.08 1.57
CA ALA A 49 10.07 4.58 1.01
C ALA A 49 10.33 3.57 -0.11
N ASP A 50 9.55 2.49 -0.13
CA ASP A 50 9.59 1.44 -1.15
C ASP A 50 8.84 1.82 -2.44
N LEU A 51 8.11 2.93 -2.44
CA LEU A 51 7.43 3.47 -3.60
C LEU A 51 8.10 4.73 -4.10
N PRO A 52 8.17 4.92 -5.43
CA PRO A 52 8.56 6.20 -5.99
C PRO A 52 7.58 7.29 -5.53
N PRO A 53 8.04 8.51 -5.30
CA PRO A 53 7.15 9.62 -5.00
C PRO A 53 6.20 9.84 -6.18
N ASP A 54 4.91 9.86 -5.91
CA ASP A 54 3.89 10.20 -6.90
C ASP A 54 3.40 11.63 -6.64
N PRO A 55 3.64 12.58 -7.56
CA PRO A 55 3.31 13.99 -7.38
C PRO A 55 1.79 14.26 -7.29
N ARG A 56 0.96 13.29 -7.66
CA ARG A 56 -0.49 13.41 -7.53
C ARG A 56 -0.94 13.39 -6.08
N PHE A 57 -0.23 12.69 -5.17
CA PHE A 57 -0.57 12.76 -3.76
C PHE A 57 -0.32 14.16 -3.20
N LYS A 58 -1.35 14.75 -2.59
CA LYS A 58 -1.22 15.99 -1.81
C LYS A 58 -1.32 15.67 -0.34
N ARG A 59 -0.27 15.94 0.39
CA ARG A 59 -0.16 15.63 1.83
C ARG A 59 0.33 16.84 2.59
N GLU A 60 -0.22 17.03 3.78
CA GLU A 60 0.24 17.97 4.78
C GLU A 60 0.76 17.20 5.98
N LEU A 61 2.03 17.39 6.27
CA LEU A 61 2.67 16.86 7.47
C LEU A 61 2.54 17.92 8.56
N GLN A 62 1.90 17.56 9.67
CA GLN A 62 1.72 18.45 10.83
C GLN A 62 2.76 18.15 11.90
N GLU A 63 3.07 16.87 12.11
CA GLU A 63 4.09 16.43 13.04
C GLU A 63 4.76 15.14 12.54
N LEU A 64 6.08 15.05 12.73
CA LEU A 64 6.84 13.82 12.54
C LEU A 64 8.04 13.80 13.48
N ASN A 65 8.00 12.87 14.41
CA ASN A 65 9.08 12.59 15.34
C ASN A 65 9.21 11.06 15.54
N PRO A 66 10.15 10.54 16.34
CA PRO A 66 10.29 9.08 16.55
C PRO A 66 9.07 8.40 17.13
N GLN A 67 8.23 9.11 17.88
CA GLN A 67 7.08 8.55 18.56
C GLN A 67 5.77 8.73 17.80
N GLU A 68 5.68 9.74 16.93
CA GLU A 68 4.40 10.13 16.37
C GLU A 68 4.52 10.73 14.96
N ARG A 69 3.51 10.44 14.14
CA ARG A 69 3.23 11.17 12.92
C ARG A 69 1.80 11.64 12.92
N VAL A 70 1.59 12.94 12.69
CA VAL A 70 0.27 13.53 12.41
C VAL A 70 0.30 14.11 11.00
N SER A 71 -0.64 13.70 10.16
CA SER A 71 -0.69 14.17 8.78
C SER A 71 -2.08 14.07 8.17
N HIS A 72 -2.34 14.96 7.21
CA HIS A 72 -3.51 14.91 6.36
C HIS A 72 -3.13 14.53 4.93
N THR A 73 -3.91 13.65 4.29
CA THR A 73 -3.84 13.42 2.85
C THR A 73 -5.01 14.14 2.21
N LEU A 74 -4.75 15.27 1.57
CA LEU A 74 -5.77 16.13 0.94
C LEU A 74 -6.23 15.59 -0.42
N TYR A 75 -5.37 14.86 -1.12
CA TYR A 75 -5.69 14.18 -2.36
C TYR A 75 -4.96 12.84 -2.43
N CYS A 76 -5.73 11.79 -2.67
CA CYS A 76 -5.26 10.43 -2.88
C CYS A 76 -5.68 9.96 -4.28
N PRO A 77 -4.75 9.70 -5.22
CA PRO A 77 -5.10 9.25 -6.57
C PRO A 77 -5.82 7.90 -6.58
N MET A 78 -5.58 7.04 -5.58
CA MET A 78 -6.32 5.78 -5.44
C MET A 78 -7.79 6.03 -5.06
N ALA A 79 -8.06 6.92 -4.11
CA ALA A 79 -9.43 7.27 -3.74
C ALA A 79 -10.18 7.93 -4.90
N ALA A 80 -9.49 8.79 -5.67
CA ALA A 80 -10.05 9.39 -6.87
C ALA A 80 -10.43 8.32 -7.92
N LEU A 81 -9.55 7.34 -8.13
CA LEU A 81 -9.80 6.23 -9.05
C LEU A 81 -11.00 5.38 -8.59
N TRP A 82 -11.06 4.98 -7.32
CA TRP A 82 -12.21 4.22 -6.81
C TRP A 82 -13.53 4.99 -6.93
N LYS A 83 -13.50 6.30 -6.77
CA LYS A 83 -14.67 7.16 -6.97
C LYS A 83 -15.08 7.20 -8.44
N GLU A 84 -14.13 7.35 -9.35
CA GLU A 84 -14.36 7.36 -10.81
C GLU A 84 -15.02 6.05 -11.28
N TYR A 85 -14.57 4.91 -10.73
CA TYR A 85 -15.12 3.60 -11.07
C TYR A 85 -16.36 3.19 -10.26
N GLY A 86 -16.82 4.02 -9.33
CA GLY A 86 -17.97 3.68 -8.49
C GLY A 86 -17.74 2.56 -7.48
N VAL A 87 -16.47 2.27 -7.14
CA VAL A 87 -16.07 1.14 -6.25
C VAL A 87 -15.49 1.62 -4.92
N MET A 88 -16.05 2.69 -4.36
CA MET A 88 -15.58 3.29 -3.10
C MET A 88 -15.63 2.31 -1.92
N GLU A 89 -16.52 1.34 -1.92
CA GLU A 89 -16.60 0.31 -0.88
C GLU A 89 -15.32 -0.54 -0.83
N ILE A 90 -14.77 -0.90 -1.99
CA ILE A 90 -13.49 -1.62 -2.08
C ILE A 90 -12.35 -0.74 -1.55
N GLY A 91 -12.35 0.54 -1.93
CA GLY A 91 -11.39 1.52 -1.42
C GLY A 91 -11.45 1.68 0.10
N ARG A 92 -12.67 1.68 0.67
CA ARG A 92 -12.89 1.74 2.12
C ARG A 92 -12.27 0.52 2.82
N ILE A 93 -12.56 -0.69 2.33
CA ILE A 93 -11.97 -1.92 2.86
C ILE A 93 -10.44 -1.86 2.82
N TYR A 94 -9.87 -1.43 1.69
CA TYR A 94 -8.42 -1.28 1.57
C TYR A 94 -7.85 -0.30 2.61
N CYS A 95 -8.42 0.89 2.74
CA CYS A 95 -7.93 1.90 3.68
C CYS A 95 -8.04 1.46 5.14
N GLU A 96 -9.15 0.80 5.51
CA GLU A 96 -9.37 0.29 6.87
C GLU A 96 -8.34 -0.77 7.26
N GLU A 97 -8.00 -1.67 6.35
CA GLU A 97 -7.15 -2.83 6.64
C GLU A 97 -5.66 -2.56 6.40
N PHE A 98 -5.32 -1.95 5.25
CA PHE A 98 -3.92 -1.76 4.85
C PHE A 98 -3.14 -0.89 5.82
N HIS A 99 -3.64 0.30 6.15
CA HIS A 99 -2.88 1.25 6.96
C HIS A 99 -2.64 0.72 8.37
N ARG A 100 -3.64 0.07 8.97
CA ARG A 100 -3.51 -0.57 10.29
C ARG A 100 -2.54 -1.74 10.25
N ALA A 101 -2.64 -2.59 9.23
CA ALA A 101 -1.75 -3.73 9.08
C ALA A 101 -0.30 -3.28 8.81
N CYS A 102 -0.09 -2.33 7.87
CA CYS A 102 1.24 -1.90 7.48
C CYS A 102 1.92 -1.08 8.60
N TYR A 103 1.32 0.04 9.01
CA TYR A 103 1.95 0.91 10.00
C TYR A 103 1.95 0.29 11.40
N GLY A 104 0.87 -0.44 11.74
CA GLY A 104 0.78 -1.15 13.01
C GLY A 104 1.85 -2.23 13.17
N HIS A 105 2.14 -2.96 12.09
CA HIS A 105 3.08 -4.08 12.14
C HIS A 105 4.54 -3.69 11.97
N TYR A 106 4.84 -2.51 11.43
CA TYR A 106 6.21 -2.04 11.20
C TYR A 106 7.06 -2.04 12.47
N ALA A 107 6.57 -1.48 13.58
CA ALA A 107 7.26 -1.52 14.86
C ALA A 107 6.76 -2.70 15.72
N PHE A 108 6.91 -3.92 15.21
CA PHE A 108 6.65 -5.18 15.91
C PHE A 108 5.22 -5.33 16.46
N GLY A 109 4.25 -4.59 15.91
CA GLY A 109 2.85 -4.62 16.35
C GLY A 109 2.51 -3.62 17.46
N TYR A 110 3.46 -2.82 17.92
CA TYR A 110 3.24 -1.86 19.01
C TYR A 110 2.76 -0.47 18.55
N THR A 111 2.77 -0.21 17.25
CA THR A 111 2.27 1.06 16.71
C THR A 111 0.74 1.10 16.75
N LYS A 112 0.19 2.21 17.22
CA LYS A 112 -1.25 2.50 17.14
C LYS A 112 -1.54 3.38 15.93
N VAL A 113 -2.50 2.97 15.12
CA VAL A 113 -2.91 3.70 13.92
C VAL A 113 -4.33 4.21 14.13
N ASN A 114 -4.46 5.51 14.28
CA ASN A 114 -5.74 6.19 14.29
C ASN A 114 -5.96 6.85 12.93
N LEU A 115 -6.98 6.40 12.24
CA LEU A 115 -7.44 6.92 10.96
C LEU A 115 -8.84 7.46 11.18
N ALA A 116 -8.93 8.71 11.62
CA ALA A 116 -10.18 9.33 12.04
C ALA A 116 -11.09 9.68 10.85
N LYS A 117 -10.47 10.00 9.70
CA LYS A 117 -11.15 10.32 8.44
C LYS A 117 -10.46 9.63 7.27
N THR A 118 -11.22 9.26 6.25
CA THR A 118 -10.68 8.73 4.99
C THR A 118 -11.49 9.22 3.80
N GLN A 119 -10.82 9.59 2.71
CA GLN A 119 -11.46 9.99 1.44
C GLN A 119 -12.33 8.88 0.81
N THR A 120 -12.32 7.69 1.37
CA THR A 120 -13.19 6.58 0.97
C THR A 120 -14.51 6.54 1.75
N GLN A 121 -14.71 7.45 2.69
CA GLN A 121 -15.99 7.69 3.37
C GLN A 121 -16.69 8.87 2.71
N PRO A 122 -18.02 8.83 2.53
CA PRO A 122 -18.75 9.86 1.79
C PRO A 122 -18.63 11.29 2.34
N GLU A 123 -18.50 11.41 3.67
CA GLU A 123 -18.48 12.70 4.37
C GLU A 123 -17.07 13.27 4.56
N ASP A 124 -16.02 12.50 4.17
CA ASP A 124 -14.65 12.87 4.45
C ASP A 124 -13.95 13.47 3.23
N GLU A 125 -13.56 14.73 3.31
CA GLU A 125 -12.84 15.42 2.24
C GLU A 125 -11.35 15.05 2.19
N TYR A 126 -10.78 14.57 3.30
CA TYR A 126 -9.36 14.20 3.42
C TYR A 126 -9.16 13.00 4.35
N CYS A 127 -7.98 12.39 4.30
CA CYS A 127 -7.61 11.36 5.28
C CYS A 127 -6.84 12.00 6.45
N ALA A 128 -7.27 11.73 7.68
CA ALA A 128 -6.60 12.19 8.89
C ALA A 128 -5.89 11.04 9.58
N PHE A 129 -4.56 11.09 9.61
CA PHE A 129 -3.71 10.07 10.21
C PHE A 129 -3.08 10.58 11.51
N ASN A 130 -3.19 9.77 12.56
CA ASN A 130 -2.33 9.85 13.74
C ASN A 130 -1.75 8.44 13.99
N VAL A 131 -0.43 8.31 13.85
CA VAL A 131 0.29 7.04 13.99
C VAL A 131 1.29 7.19 15.13
N VAL A 132 1.14 6.36 16.17
CA VAL A 132 1.83 6.56 17.45
C VAL A 132 2.56 5.29 17.88
N LEU A 133 3.82 5.45 18.30
CA LEU A 133 4.66 4.45 18.96
C LEU A 133 5.19 5.03 20.24
N ARG A 134 4.82 4.46 21.40
CA ARG A 134 5.24 4.95 22.71
C ARG A 134 6.29 4.05 23.31
N PRO A 135 7.45 4.57 23.76
CA PRO A 135 8.49 3.78 24.42
C PRO A 135 7.98 2.96 25.61
N GLU A 136 7.02 3.52 26.35
CA GLU A 136 6.44 2.91 27.56
C GLU A 136 5.65 1.64 27.26
N THR A 137 5.18 1.48 26.01
CA THR A 137 4.44 0.27 25.57
C THR A 137 5.32 -0.83 25.04
N LEU A 138 6.62 -0.57 24.83
CA LEU A 138 7.58 -1.51 24.29
C LEU A 138 8.25 -2.34 25.38
N PRO A 139 8.51 -3.63 25.15
CA PRO A 139 9.51 -4.40 25.90
C PRO A 139 10.88 -3.69 25.87
N GLU A 140 11.69 -3.92 26.89
CA GLU A 140 12.99 -3.25 27.06
C GLU A 140 13.91 -3.47 25.85
N GLU A 141 14.00 -4.71 25.35
CA GLU A 141 14.79 -5.09 24.21
C GLU A 141 14.40 -4.35 22.91
N LEU A 142 13.11 -4.01 22.77
CA LEU A 142 12.62 -3.28 21.60
C LEU A 142 12.80 -1.76 21.73
N ARG A 143 12.89 -1.23 22.97
CA ARG A 143 13.19 0.20 23.18
C ARG A 143 14.55 0.56 22.60
N ALA A 144 15.56 -0.29 22.81
CA ALA A 144 16.88 -0.09 22.26
C ALA A 144 16.86 -0.05 20.71
N VAL A 145 16.12 -0.97 20.09
CA VAL A 145 15.97 -1.04 18.62
C VAL A 145 15.22 0.17 18.06
N CYS A 146 14.29 0.73 18.81
CA CYS A 146 13.41 1.79 18.32
C CYS A 146 13.93 3.21 18.63
N PHE A 147 14.52 3.44 19.81
CA PHE A 147 14.73 4.79 20.32
C PHE A 147 16.14 5.10 20.82
N GLU A 148 16.91 4.12 21.31
CA GLU A 148 18.23 4.41 21.87
C GLU A 148 19.22 4.87 20.80
N GLU A 149 20.02 5.86 21.10
CA GLU A 149 21.03 6.44 20.20
C GLU A 149 20.41 6.81 18.81
N TYR A 150 19.16 7.29 18.83
CA TYR A 150 18.49 7.68 17.61
C TYR A 150 19.07 8.98 17.05
N ASP A 151 19.45 8.94 15.77
CA ASP A 151 19.90 10.09 15.00
C ASP A 151 18.86 10.36 13.86
N PRO A 152 18.16 11.49 13.85
CA PRO A 152 17.17 11.82 12.83
C PRO A 152 17.77 12.02 11.44
N GLU A 153 19.04 12.37 11.35
CA GLU A 153 19.75 12.58 10.08
C GLU A 153 20.31 11.26 9.49
N TYR A 154 20.40 10.21 10.32
CA TYR A 154 20.91 8.94 9.87
C TYR A 154 19.86 8.16 9.06
N SER A 155 20.09 8.03 7.76
CA SER A 155 19.24 7.23 6.87
C SER A 155 19.88 5.89 6.46
N GLY A 156 21.09 5.62 6.92
CA GLY A 156 21.86 4.44 6.51
C GLY A 156 21.98 4.28 4.99
N PRO A 157 22.34 3.11 4.51
CA PRO A 157 22.41 2.79 3.09
C PRO A 157 21.02 2.45 2.46
N VAL A 158 19.91 2.63 3.19
CA VAL A 158 18.55 2.23 2.74
C VAL A 158 18.21 2.83 1.38
N LYS A 159 18.51 4.10 1.16
CA LYS A 159 18.27 4.77 -0.12
C LYS A 159 19.06 4.16 -1.25
N GLN A 160 20.32 3.78 -0.99
CA GLN A 160 21.19 3.16 -1.97
C GLN A 160 20.76 1.71 -2.27
N LEU A 161 20.35 0.96 -1.25
CA LEU A 161 19.81 -0.39 -1.40
C LEU A 161 18.51 -0.40 -2.22
N ALA A 162 17.62 0.55 -1.97
CA ALA A 162 16.38 0.68 -2.74
C ALA A 162 16.65 1.05 -4.21
N GLN A 163 17.70 1.83 -4.47
CA GLN A 163 18.13 2.17 -5.84
C GLN A 163 18.80 0.98 -6.56
N ALA A 164 19.57 0.17 -5.82
CA ALA A 164 20.28 -0.97 -6.37
C ALA A 164 19.38 -2.18 -6.65
N GLN A 165 18.26 -2.32 -5.91
CA GLN A 165 17.31 -3.41 -6.08
C GLN A 165 16.26 -3.15 -7.20
N GLY A 166 16.42 -2.07 -7.97
CA GLY A 166 15.42 -1.61 -8.90
C GLY A 166 14.29 -0.84 -8.16
N LYS A 167 13.64 0.03 -8.86
CA LYS A 167 12.52 0.79 -8.31
C LYS A 167 11.31 -0.13 -8.28
N SER A 168 10.96 -0.70 -7.13
CA SER A 168 9.68 -1.39 -7.01
C SER A 168 8.57 -0.38 -7.28
N GLY A 169 8.01 -0.43 -8.48
CA GLY A 169 6.96 0.46 -8.90
C GLY A 169 5.60 0.04 -8.35
N PHE A 170 4.57 0.83 -8.67
CA PHE A 170 3.18 0.48 -8.35
C PHE A 170 2.77 -0.89 -8.91
N GLY A 171 3.34 -1.32 -10.04
CA GLY A 171 3.09 -2.65 -10.61
C GLY A 171 3.44 -3.78 -9.64
N THR A 172 4.63 -3.78 -9.08
CA THR A 172 5.04 -4.78 -8.06
C THR A 172 4.12 -4.74 -6.84
N LEU A 173 3.71 -3.53 -6.41
CA LEU A 173 2.81 -3.36 -5.27
C LEU A 173 1.45 -4.01 -5.53
N PHE A 174 0.85 -3.76 -6.69
CA PHE A 174 -0.45 -4.32 -7.04
C PHE A 174 -0.40 -5.83 -7.26
N ILE A 175 0.69 -6.36 -7.82
CA ILE A 175 0.89 -7.82 -7.94
C ILE A 175 0.97 -8.47 -6.56
N LYS A 176 1.68 -7.89 -5.61
CA LYS A 176 1.74 -8.39 -4.23
C LYS A 176 0.36 -8.33 -3.54
N LEU A 177 -0.37 -7.22 -3.70
CA LEU A 177 -1.72 -7.10 -3.17
C LEU A 177 -2.64 -8.18 -3.75
N TYR A 178 -2.63 -8.35 -5.07
CA TYR A 178 -3.37 -9.40 -5.76
C TYR A 178 -3.02 -10.79 -5.22
N PHE A 179 -1.73 -11.11 -5.10
CA PHE A 179 -1.25 -12.40 -4.60
C PHE A 179 -1.82 -12.71 -3.20
N HIS A 180 -1.75 -11.76 -2.28
CA HIS A 180 -2.26 -11.94 -0.92
C HIS A 180 -3.79 -12.07 -0.88
N ILE A 181 -4.51 -11.34 -1.75
CA ILE A 181 -5.97 -11.48 -1.87
C ILE A 181 -6.32 -12.85 -2.45
N ALA A 182 -5.61 -13.31 -3.47
CA ALA A 182 -5.84 -14.62 -4.09
C ALA A 182 -5.63 -15.76 -3.08
N GLN A 183 -4.54 -15.72 -2.31
CA GLN A 183 -4.28 -16.70 -1.24
C GLN A 183 -5.38 -16.67 -0.16
N ALA A 184 -5.76 -15.49 0.31
CA ALA A 184 -6.81 -15.36 1.31
C ALA A 184 -8.18 -15.86 0.79
N ALA A 185 -8.47 -15.61 -0.50
CA ALA A 185 -9.68 -16.11 -1.13
C ALA A 185 -9.69 -17.64 -1.22
N GLU A 186 -8.57 -18.25 -1.58
CA GLU A 186 -8.42 -19.71 -1.60
C GLU A 186 -8.54 -20.31 -0.19
N ASP A 187 -7.87 -19.74 0.81
CA ASP A 187 -7.90 -20.21 2.21
C ASP A 187 -9.31 -20.16 2.83
N ILE A 188 -10.11 -19.14 2.47
CA ILE A 188 -11.42 -18.89 3.09
C ILE A 188 -12.57 -19.52 2.29
N LEU A 189 -12.45 -19.61 0.99
CA LEU A 189 -13.52 -19.97 0.06
C LEU A 189 -13.20 -21.22 -0.78
N GLY A 190 -11.96 -21.72 -0.76
CA GLY A 190 -11.53 -22.87 -1.57
C GLY A 190 -11.64 -22.57 -3.07
N ASP A 191 -12.15 -23.54 -3.82
CA ASP A 191 -12.31 -23.45 -5.29
C ASP A 191 -13.19 -22.27 -5.73
N MET A 192 -14.21 -21.93 -4.95
CA MET A 192 -15.06 -20.76 -5.22
C MET A 192 -14.26 -19.45 -5.19
N GLY A 193 -13.38 -19.31 -4.21
CA GLY A 193 -12.49 -18.15 -4.10
C GLY A 193 -11.50 -18.06 -5.25
N ARG A 194 -10.91 -19.20 -5.62
CA ARG A 194 -10.01 -19.30 -6.78
C ARG A 194 -10.72 -18.88 -8.07
N SER A 195 -11.91 -19.43 -8.32
CA SER A 195 -12.71 -19.10 -9.51
C SER A 195 -13.07 -17.61 -9.57
N ALA A 196 -13.48 -17.02 -8.42
CA ALA A 196 -13.83 -15.61 -8.35
C ALA A 196 -12.63 -14.68 -8.62
N VAL A 197 -11.44 -15.04 -8.15
CA VAL A 197 -10.20 -14.30 -8.41
C VAL A 197 -9.78 -14.42 -9.89
N CYS A 198 -9.84 -15.62 -10.47
CA CYS A 198 -9.56 -15.83 -11.90
C CYS A 198 -10.50 -15.00 -12.78
N LYS A 199 -11.80 -15.02 -12.47
CA LYS A 199 -12.78 -14.21 -13.21
C LYS A 199 -12.49 -12.71 -13.11
N GLY A 200 -12.10 -12.22 -11.94
CA GLY A 200 -11.70 -10.81 -11.77
C GLY A 200 -10.46 -10.43 -12.59
N LEU A 201 -9.50 -11.36 -12.78
CA LEU A 201 -8.36 -11.13 -13.67
C LEU A 201 -8.76 -11.11 -15.15
N GLU A 202 -9.63 -12.02 -15.56
CA GLU A 202 -10.17 -12.05 -16.94
C GLU A 202 -10.86 -10.73 -17.25
N ASP A 203 -11.78 -10.29 -16.38
CA ASP A 203 -12.51 -9.01 -16.55
C ASP A 203 -11.56 -7.81 -16.63
N MET A 204 -10.53 -7.78 -15.77
CA MET A 204 -9.51 -6.72 -15.80
C MET A 204 -8.70 -6.76 -17.10
N ALA A 205 -8.34 -7.94 -17.59
CA ALA A 205 -7.56 -8.08 -18.83
C ALA A 205 -8.38 -7.62 -20.05
N GLU A 206 -9.66 -7.98 -20.12
CA GLU A 206 -10.58 -7.55 -21.18
C GLU A 206 -10.73 -6.03 -21.18
N GLU A 207 -10.98 -5.42 -20.01
CA GLU A 207 -11.12 -3.96 -19.91
C GLU A 207 -9.82 -3.22 -20.25
N CYS A 208 -8.67 -3.74 -19.82
CA CYS A 208 -7.37 -3.19 -20.19
C CYS A 208 -7.14 -3.24 -21.71
N ALA A 209 -7.47 -4.36 -22.35
CA ALA A 209 -7.35 -4.51 -23.80
C ALA A 209 -8.23 -3.50 -24.55
N ASP A 210 -9.48 -3.33 -24.13
CA ASP A 210 -10.41 -2.38 -24.74
C ASP A 210 -9.92 -0.94 -24.61
N ARG A 211 -9.40 -0.55 -23.45
CA ARG A 211 -8.82 0.78 -23.22
C ARG A 211 -7.59 1.04 -24.08
N LEU A 212 -6.70 0.05 -24.20
CA LEU A 212 -5.53 0.14 -25.07
C LEU A 212 -5.91 0.30 -26.54
N LEU A 213 -6.91 -0.48 -27.00
CA LEU A 213 -7.47 -0.37 -28.35
C LEU A 213 -8.09 1.00 -28.60
N CYS A 214 -8.87 1.53 -27.66
CA CYS A 214 -9.43 2.88 -27.76
C CYS A 214 -8.33 3.95 -27.84
N ALA A 215 -7.35 3.88 -26.95
CA ALA A 215 -6.23 4.83 -26.95
C ALA A 215 -5.39 4.78 -28.21
N ALA A 216 -5.17 3.60 -28.80
CA ALA A 216 -4.48 3.46 -30.08
C ALA A 216 -5.27 4.10 -31.22
N ARG A 217 -6.59 3.84 -31.28
CA ARG A 217 -7.49 4.44 -32.30
C ARG A 217 -7.53 5.96 -32.21
N GLU A 218 -7.64 6.52 -30.99
CA GLU A 218 -7.62 7.96 -30.77
C GLU A 218 -6.33 8.64 -31.25
N GLN A 219 -5.20 7.91 -31.17
CA GLN A 219 -3.91 8.38 -31.67
C GLN A 219 -3.67 8.03 -33.15
N GLY A 220 -4.61 7.39 -33.83
CA GLY A 220 -4.45 6.94 -35.23
C GLY A 220 -3.34 5.90 -35.41
N LYS A 221 -3.07 5.09 -34.37
CA LYS A 221 -2.03 4.06 -34.34
C LYS A 221 -2.63 2.67 -34.25
N GLU A 222 -1.85 1.68 -34.69
CA GLU A 222 -2.16 0.27 -34.46
C GLU A 222 -1.77 -0.11 -33.03
N MET A 223 -2.60 -0.91 -32.35
CA MET A 223 -2.29 -1.47 -31.06
C MET A 223 -1.25 -2.59 -31.24
N SER A 224 -0.03 -2.32 -30.79
CA SER A 224 1.12 -3.21 -30.89
C SER A 224 1.89 -3.23 -29.56
N LEU A 225 2.82 -4.16 -29.40
CA LEU A 225 3.72 -4.16 -28.23
C LEU A 225 4.49 -2.85 -28.12
N ASP A 226 5.01 -2.32 -29.24
CA ASP A 226 5.73 -1.06 -29.27
C ASP A 226 4.84 0.11 -28.82
N PHE A 227 3.56 0.11 -29.21
CA PHE A 227 2.59 1.12 -28.74
C PHE A 227 2.38 1.01 -27.24
N ILE A 228 2.23 -0.21 -26.69
CA ILE A 228 2.04 -0.44 -25.26
C ILE A 228 3.28 -0.01 -24.47
N GLU A 229 4.46 -0.41 -24.89
CA GLU A 229 5.72 -0.03 -24.23
C GLU A 229 5.96 1.48 -24.22
N ALA A 230 5.63 2.16 -25.32
CA ALA A 230 5.81 3.60 -25.45
C ALA A 230 4.83 4.41 -24.61
N ASN A 231 3.59 3.95 -24.44
CA ASN A 231 2.51 4.74 -23.81
C ASN A 231 2.12 4.23 -22.43
N TYR A 232 2.25 2.93 -22.17
CA TYR A 232 1.83 2.26 -20.93
C TYR A 232 2.90 1.28 -20.45
N PRO A 233 4.14 1.72 -20.21
CA PRO A 233 5.20 0.81 -19.81
C PRO A 233 4.86 0.13 -18.49
N LEU A 234 4.78 -1.19 -18.50
CA LEU A 234 4.74 -2.02 -17.29
C LEU A 234 6.10 -1.93 -16.61
N ARG A 235 6.25 -0.94 -15.75
CA ARG A 235 7.45 -0.81 -14.93
C ARG A 235 7.33 -1.76 -13.75
N MET A 236 7.94 -2.92 -13.91
CA MET A 236 8.08 -3.94 -12.87
C MET A 236 9.36 -3.77 -12.04
N ASP A 237 10.24 -2.91 -12.49
CA ASP A 237 11.54 -2.56 -11.91
C ASP A 237 11.48 -1.37 -10.93
#